data_1890bb4f9dc0701153d23b3087da024d
#
_entry.id   1890bb4f9dc0701153d23b3087da024d
#
_cell.length_a   1.000
_cell.length_b   1.000
_cell.length_c   1.000
_cell.angle_alpha   90.00
_cell.angle_beta   90.00
_cell.angle_gamma   90.00
#
_symmetry.space_group_name_H-M   'P 1'
#
loop_
_entity.id
_entity.type
_entity.pdbx_description
1 polymer ?
#
loop_
_entity_poly.entity_id
_entity_poly.type
_entity_poly.pdbx_seq_one_letter_code
_entity_poly.pdbx_strand_id
1 'polypeptide(L)'
;MQGIQIRNVTKKYNGLTAVDHVSFSFESGKIYGFLGRNGAGKSTLINIIANRIFADEGTVLIDEIPAKENMQVHEKIFCMSEMDLYDKDLKIKEHFKWISRFYDQFDMEKALNIAEKFNLDIEKRFKALSKGYQSIFKLTVALSLHGMFPT
;
A
#
# COMPACT_ATOMS: atom_id res chain seq x y z
N MET A 1 -13.26 -9.73 3.18
CA MET A 1 -12.89 -8.39 3.73
C MET A 1 -14.12 -7.50 3.65
N GLN A 2 -14.54 -6.89 4.75
CA GLN A 2 -15.73 -5.99 4.76
C GLN A 2 -15.37 -4.57 4.29
N GLY A 3 -14.11 -4.20 4.39
CA GLY A 3 -13.59 -2.92 3.94
C GLY A 3 -12.93 -2.08 5.03
N ILE A 4 -12.71 -0.80 4.73
CA ILE A 4 -12.04 0.15 5.63
C ILE A 4 -13.05 1.24 6.01
N GLN A 5 -13.16 1.54 7.30
CA GLN A 5 -13.99 2.63 7.80
C GLN A 5 -13.11 3.65 8.53
N ILE A 6 -13.27 4.90 8.16
CA ILE A 6 -12.65 6.06 8.81
C ILE A 6 -13.77 6.77 9.56
N ARG A 7 -13.60 6.95 10.88
CA ARG A 7 -14.60 7.56 11.75
C ARG A 7 -14.03 8.76 12.46
N ASN A 8 -14.44 9.94 12.05
CA ASN A 8 -14.14 11.23 12.67
C ASN A 8 -12.63 11.47 12.89
N VAL A 9 -11.81 11.11 11.89
CA VAL A 9 -10.36 11.16 12.00
C VAL A 9 -9.86 12.59 11.85
N THR A 10 -9.06 13.03 12.84
CA THR A 10 -8.35 14.31 12.84
C THR A 10 -6.84 14.08 13.01
N LYS A 11 -6.02 14.85 12.27
CA LYS A 11 -4.57 14.87 12.40
C LYS A 11 -4.03 16.28 12.34
N LYS A 12 -3.26 16.67 13.35
CA LYS A 12 -2.64 17.99 13.47
C LYS A 12 -1.10 17.85 13.48
N TYR A 13 -0.42 18.81 12.86
CA TYR A 13 1.04 18.93 12.89
C TYR A 13 1.40 20.38 13.23
N ASN A 14 2.07 20.61 14.35
CA ASN A 14 2.54 21.96 14.74
C ASN A 14 1.47 23.06 14.60
N GLY A 15 0.25 22.76 15.02
CA GLY A 15 -0.89 23.70 14.94
C GLY A 15 -1.62 23.74 13.60
N LEU A 16 -1.11 23.06 12.57
CA LEU A 16 -1.82 22.91 11.28
C LEU A 16 -2.66 21.62 11.30
N THR A 17 -3.95 21.76 11.03
CA THR A 17 -4.84 20.59 10.85
C THR A 17 -4.69 20.05 9.43
N ALA A 18 -4.06 18.89 9.29
CA ALA A 18 -3.81 18.25 8.00
C ALA A 18 -4.98 17.36 7.57
N VAL A 19 -5.71 16.76 8.52
CA VAL A 19 -6.95 16.03 8.32
C VAL A 19 -7.91 16.49 9.40
N ASP A 20 -9.14 16.86 9.02
CA ASP A 20 -10.12 17.46 9.93
C ASP A 20 -11.43 16.70 9.91
N HIS A 21 -11.73 15.97 10.99
CA HIS A 21 -12.97 15.23 11.24
C HIS A 21 -13.47 14.38 10.06
N VAL A 22 -12.53 13.74 9.33
CA VAL A 22 -12.86 12.95 8.13
C VAL A 22 -13.54 11.65 8.52
N SER A 23 -14.70 11.40 7.90
CA SER A 23 -15.43 10.13 7.99
C SER A 23 -15.72 9.62 6.58
N PHE A 24 -15.32 8.38 6.29
CA PHE A 24 -15.52 7.75 5.00
C PHE A 24 -15.43 6.22 5.12
N SER A 25 -16.07 5.50 4.18
CA SER A 25 -16.00 4.03 4.10
C SER A 25 -15.55 3.60 2.71
N PHE A 26 -14.57 2.69 2.69
CA PHE A 26 -14.10 2.02 1.49
C PHE A 26 -14.64 0.59 1.51
N GLU A 27 -15.48 0.28 0.54
CA GLU A 27 -16.02 -1.06 0.38
C GLU A 27 -14.99 -2.00 -0.25
N SER A 28 -15.00 -3.25 0.16
CA SER A 28 -14.14 -4.28 -0.45
C SER A 28 -14.43 -4.46 -1.93
N GLY A 29 -13.40 -4.81 -2.70
CA GLY A 29 -13.52 -5.08 -4.13
C GLY A 29 -13.68 -3.84 -5.02
N LYS A 30 -13.63 -2.63 -4.46
CA LYS A 30 -13.73 -1.37 -5.21
C LYS A 30 -12.38 -0.66 -5.29
N ILE A 31 -12.19 0.10 -6.37
CA ILE A 31 -11.04 1.00 -6.56
C ILE A 31 -11.48 2.43 -6.29
N TYR A 32 -10.77 3.12 -5.41
CA TYR A 32 -11.05 4.50 -5.04
C TYR A 32 -9.90 5.42 -5.46
N GLY A 33 -10.23 6.56 -6.04
CA GLY A 33 -9.27 7.61 -6.36
C GLY A 33 -9.32 8.77 -5.36
N PHE A 34 -8.17 9.12 -4.78
CA PHE A 34 -8.03 10.31 -3.94
C PHE A 34 -7.59 11.50 -4.78
N LEU A 35 -8.49 12.43 -5.02
CA LEU A 35 -8.23 13.65 -5.77
C LEU A 35 -8.19 14.87 -4.85
N GLY A 36 -7.33 15.81 -5.15
CA GLY A 36 -7.20 17.05 -4.39
C GLY A 36 -5.84 17.74 -4.58
N ARG A 37 -5.76 19.02 -4.20
CA ARG A 37 -4.54 19.82 -4.30
C ARG A 37 -3.40 19.24 -3.47
N ASN A 38 -2.15 19.63 -3.78
CA ASN A 38 -1.02 19.36 -2.91
C ASN A 38 -1.23 20.02 -1.54
N GLY A 39 -0.92 19.28 -0.47
CA GLY A 39 -1.18 19.75 0.90
C GLY A 39 -2.60 19.48 1.44
N ALA A 40 -3.52 18.90 0.64
CA ALA A 40 -4.90 18.63 1.08
C ALA A 40 -5.04 17.44 2.06
N GLY A 41 -3.97 16.96 2.67
CA GLY A 41 -4.01 15.87 3.66
C GLY A 41 -4.09 14.46 3.09
N LYS A 42 -4.10 14.25 1.76
CA LYS A 42 -4.22 12.92 1.13
C LYS A 42 -3.20 11.90 1.64
N SER A 43 -1.91 12.27 1.60
CA SER A 43 -0.83 11.39 2.07
C SER A 43 -0.91 11.13 3.58
N THR A 44 -1.33 12.13 4.34
CA THR A 44 -1.56 11.98 5.79
C THR A 44 -2.65 10.94 6.06
N LEU A 45 -3.79 11.06 5.37
CA LEU A 45 -4.88 10.12 5.54
C LEU A 45 -4.51 8.70 5.10
N ILE A 46 -3.81 8.54 3.96
CA ILE A 46 -3.30 7.23 3.51
C ILE A 46 -2.35 6.64 4.55
N ASN A 47 -1.44 7.43 5.12
CA ASN A 47 -0.51 6.95 6.15
C ASN A 47 -1.23 6.57 7.46
N ILE A 48 -2.33 7.24 7.81
CA ILE A 48 -3.18 6.84 8.95
C ILE A 48 -3.87 5.51 8.66
N ILE A 49 -4.45 5.34 7.47
CA ILE A 49 -5.08 4.08 7.04
C ILE A 49 -4.06 2.95 7.05
N ALA A 50 -2.86 3.20 6.55
CA ALA A 50 -1.76 2.23 6.53
C ALA A 50 -1.10 2.04 7.91
N ASN A 51 -1.62 2.67 8.97
CA ASN A 51 -1.14 2.62 10.35
C ASN A 51 0.36 2.98 10.50
N ARG A 52 0.88 3.81 9.59
CA ARG A 52 2.25 4.36 9.64
C ARG A 52 2.36 5.56 10.56
N ILE A 53 1.27 6.28 10.75
CA ILE A 53 1.11 7.37 11.72
C ILE A 53 -0.26 7.21 12.37
N PHE A 54 -0.40 7.71 13.60
CA PHE A 54 -1.66 7.65 14.34
C PHE A 54 -2.44 8.96 14.18
N ALA A 55 -3.76 8.83 14.09
CA ALA A 55 -4.67 9.96 14.23
C ALA A 55 -4.59 10.54 15.66
N ASP A 56 -4.81 11.84 15.80
CA ASP A 56 -4.93 12.49 17.10
C ASP A 56 -6.33 12.29 17.68
N GLU A 57 -7.35 12.23 16.81
CA GLU A 57 -8.74 11.95 17.17
C GLU A 57 -9.37 11.00 16.15
N GLY A 58 -10.43 10.30 16.55
CA GLY A 58 -11.15 9.37 15.70
C GLY A 58 -10.48 8.00 15.60
N THR A 59 -10.98 7.15 14.69
CA THR A 59 -10.48 5.79 14.53
C THR A 59 -10.58 5.31 13.10
N VAL A 60 -9.67 4.40 12.71
CA VAL A 60 -9.74 3.62 11.48
C VAL A 60 -10.03 2.19 11.85
N LEU A 61 -11.02 1.59 11.20
CA LEU A 61 -11.38 0.19 11.33
C LEU A 61 -11.10 -0.52 10.00
N ILE A 62 -10.55 -1.72 10.07
CA ILE A 62 -10.36 -2.62 8.94
C ILE A 62 -11.07 -3.92 9.27
N ASP A 63 -12.07 -4.28 8.46
CA ASP A 63 -12.97 -5.38 8.76
C ASP A 63 -13.58 -5.27 10.17
N GLU A 64 -14.00 -4.05 10.55
CA GLU A 64 -14.56 -3.70 11.86
C GLU A 64 -13.58 -3.78 13.04
N ILE A 65 -12.31 -4.11 12.79
CA ILE A 65 -11.27 -4.19 13.81
C ILE A 65 -10.48 -2.88 13.83
N PRO A 66 -10.27 -2.25 15.00
CA PRO A 66 -9.43 -1.06 15.09
C PRO A 66 -8.00 -1.31 14.56
N ALA A 67 -7.56 -0.44 13.66
CA ALA A 67 -6.24 -0.58 13.03
C ALA A 67 -5.09 -0.18 13.95
N LYS A 68 -5.33 0.69 14.93
CA LYS A 68 -4.29 1.21 15.81
C LYS A 68 -3.66 0.08 16.63
N GLU A 69 -2.34 -0.05 16.54
CA GLU A 69 -1.52 -1.02 17.30
C GLU A 69 -1.97 -2.49 17.15
N ASN A 70 -2.64 -2.83 16.05
CA ASN A 70 -3.14 -4.19 15.82
C ASN A 70 -2.36 -4.88 14.70
N MET A 71 -1.48 -5.82 15.05
CA MET A 71 -0.65 -6.58 14.12
C MET A 71 -1.46 -7.35 13.07
N GLN A 72 -2.58 -7.97 13.47
CA GLN A 72 -3.43 -8.73 12.55
C GLN A 72 -4.05 -7.86 11.45
N VAL A 73 -4.27 -6.60 11.75
CA VAL A 73 -4.78 -5.62 10.78
C VAL A 73 -3.68 -5.16 9.83
N HIS A 74 -2.44 -5.03 10.31
CA HIS A 74 -1.30 -4.67 9.47
C HIS A 74 -1.04 -5.67 8.35
N GLU A 75 -1.22 -6.95 8.62
CA GLU A 75 -1.04 -8.01 7.63
C GLU A 75 -2.05 -7.94 6.46
N LYS A 76 -3.15 -7.21 6.65
CA LYS A 76 -4.20 -7.02 5.64
C LYS A 76 -3.98 -5.80 4.75
N ILE A 77 -2.99 -4.96 5.04
CA ILE A 77 -2.75 -3.72 4.30
C ILE A 77 -1.38 -3.74 3.65
N PHE A 78 -1.34 -3.54 2.36
CA PHE A 78 -0.12 -3.25 1.64
C PHE A 78 -0.15 -1.80 1.12
N CYS A 79 0.79 -0.98 1.59
CA CYS A 79 0.90 0.40 1.16
C CYS A 79 2.17 0.61 0.34
N MET A 80 2.00 0.88 -0.95
CA MET A 80 3.10 1.30 -1.82
C MET A 80 3.41 2.77 -1.58
N SER A 81 4.69 3.09 -1.39
CA SER A 81 5.16 4.47 -1.28
C SER A 81 6.12 4.81 -2.40
N GLU A 82 6.37 6.10 -2.60
CA GLU A 82 7.42 6.57 -3.51
C GLU A 82 8.83 6.27 -2.98
N MET A 83 8.97 6.05 -1.66
CA MET A 83 10.25 5.69 -1.06
C MET A 83 10.70 4.33 -1.59
N ASP A 84 11.87 4.32 -2.20
CA ASP A 84 12.50 3.11 -2.72
C ASP A 84 13.07 2.29 -1.55
N LEU A 85 12.29 1.34 -1.07
CA LEU A 85 12.73 0.32 -0.11
C LEU A 85 13.42 -0.86 -0.82
N TYR A 86 13.54 -0.78 -2.14
CA TYR A 86 14.09 -1.84 -2.96
C TYR A 86 15.57 -1.58 -3.27
N ASP A 87 16.40 -2.62 -3.16
CA ASP A 87 17.80 -2.54 -3.53
C ASP A 87 17.94 -2.22 -5.03
N LYS A 88 18.60 -1.11 -5.32
CA LYS A 88 18.73 -0.60 -6.70
C LYS A 88 19.59 -1.47 -7.59
N ASP A 89 20.47 -2.27 -7.00
CA ASP A 89 21.44 -3.11 -7.71
C ASP A 89 20.96 -4.53 -7.97
N LEU A 90 19.92 -4.98 -7.26
CA LEU A 90 19.32 -6.29 -7.50
C LEU A 90 18.47 -6.29 -8.78
N LYS A 91 18.43 -7.46 -9.44
CA LYS A 91 17.50 -7.74 -10.54
C LYS A 91 16.08 -7.91 -10.03
N ILE A 92 15.10 -7.64 -10.88
CA ILE A 92 13.67 -7.77 -10.52
C ILE A 92 13.34 -9.20 -10.04
N LYS A 93 13.84 -10.23 -10.73
CA LYS A 93 13.67 -11.64 -10.31
C LYS A 93 14.27 -11.94 -8.93
N GLU A 94 15.35 -11.26 -8.57
CA GLU A 94 15.99 -11.41 -7.25
C GLU A 94 15.12 -10.77 -6.17
N HIS A 95 14.52 -9.61 -6.44
CA HIS A 95 13.52 -9.01 -5.55
C HIS A 95 12.34 -9.94 -5.31
N PHE A 96 11.77 -10.56 -6.35
CA PHE A 96 10.68 -11.52 -6.18
C PHE A 96 11.09 -12.69 -5.27
N LYS A 97 12.31 -13.23 -5.46
CA LYS A 97 12.85 -14.29 -4.59
C LYS A 97 13.04 -13.84 -3.14
N TRP A 98 13.50 -12.60 -2.93
CA TRP A 98 13.62 -12.04 -1.58
C TRP A 98 12.25 -11.86 -0.94
N ILE A 99 11.30 -11.27 -1.65
CA ILE A 99 9.94 -11.03 -1.15
C ILE A 99 9.27 -12.36 -0.77
N SER A 100 9.40 -13.40 -1.59
CA SER A 100 8.82 -14.71 -1.31
C SER A 100 9.41 -15.41 -0.07
N ARG A 101 10.59 -15.00 0.40
CA ARG A 101 11.18 -15.50 1.65
C ARG A 101 10.66 -14.81 2.91
N PHE A 102 10.22 -13.57 2.78
CA PHE A 102 9.71 -12.76 3.90
C PHE A 102 8.18 -12.77 4.01
N TYR A 103 7.51 -13.05 2.89
CA TYR A 103 6.05 -13.05 2.80
C TYR A 103 5.58 -14.40 2.25
N ASP A 104 5.15 -15.30 3.12
CA ASP A 104 4.63 -16.62 2.75
C ASP A 104 3.42 -16.52 1.80
N GLN A 105 2.73 -15.38 1.84
CA GLN A 105 1.58 -15.08 1.00
C GLN A 105 1.95 -14.60 -0.41
N PHE A 106 3.24 -14.46 -0.74
CA PHE A 106 3.67 -13.97 -2.06
C PHE A 106 3.58 -15.07 -3.11
N ASP A 107 2.74 -14.85 -4.10
CA ASP A 107 2.56 -15.75 -5.24
C ASP A 107 3.58 -15.43 -6.34
N MET A 108 4.61 -16.24 -6.42
CA MET A 108 5.69 -16.11 -7.41
C MET A 108 5.17 -16.29 -8.85
N GLU A 109 4.28 -17.27 -9.07
CA GLU A 109 3.73 -17.54 -10.41
C GLU A 109 2.90 -16.36 -10.89
N LYS A 110 2.04 -15.82 -10.03
CA LYS A 110 1.25 -14.63 -10.32
C LYS A 110 2.15 -13.41 -10.60
N ALA A 111 3.25 -13.23 -9.84
CA ALA A 111 4.20 -12.16 -10.07
C ALA A 111 4.85 -12.24 -11.46
N LEU A 112 5.28 -13.44 -11.86
CA LEU A 112 5.87 -13.67 -13.18
C LEU A 112 4.85 -13.43 -14.30
N ASN A 113 3.63 -13.94 -14.16
CA ASN A 113 2.54 -13.72 -15.12
C ASN A 113 2.18 -12.23 -15.28
N ILE A 114 2.13 -11.48 -14.18
CA ILE A 114 1.88 -10.01 -14.22
C ILE A 114 3.06 -9.31 -14.89
N ALA A 115 4.30 -9.67 -14.53
CA ALA A 115 5.50 -9.08 -15.13
C ALA A 115 5.51 -9.27 -16.66
N GLU A 116 5.16 -10.47 -17.14
CA GLU A 116 5.05 -10.76 -18.57
C GLU A 116 3.97 -9.89 -19.25
N LYS A 117 2.77 -9.81 -18.67
CA LYS A 117 1.66 -9.01 -19.21
C LYS A 117 2.00 -7.53 -19.36
N PHE A 118 2.81 -7.00 -18.46
CA PHE A 118 3.25 -5.59 -18.50
C PHE A 118 4.61 -5.40 -19.19
N ASN A 119 5.18 -6.44 -19.80
CA ASN A 119 6.52 -6.40 -20.42
C ASN A 119 7.60 -5.92 -19.44
N LEU A 120 7.51 -6.29 -18.18
CA LEU A 120 8.50 -5.97 -17.17
C LEU A 120 9.67 -6.94 -17.30
N ASP A 121 10.82 -6.45 -17.74
CA ASP A 121 12.03 -7.25 -17.88
C ASP A 121 12.62 -7.61 -16.51
N ILE A 122 12.40 -8.86 -16.09
CA ILE A 122 12.81 -9.36 -14.77
C ILE A 122 14.32 -9.59 -14.65
N GLU A 123 15.06 -9.58 -15.77
CA GLU A 123 16.52 -9.68 -15.78
C GLU A 123 17.21 -8.32 -15.55
N LYS A 124 16.49 -7.22 -15.71
CA LYS A 124 16.99 -5.88 -15.43
C LYS A 124 17.13 -5.62 -13.94
N ARG A 125 18.12 -4.80 -13.59
CA ARG A 125 18.27 -4.25 -12.24
C ARG A 125 17.22 -3.16 -12.02
N PHE A 126 16.74 -3.02 -10.78
CA PHE A 126 15.72 -2.02 -10.43
C PHE A 126 16.11 -0.60 -10.86
N LYS A 127 17.38 -0.19 -10.68
CA LYS A 127 17.86 1.12 -11.10
C LYS A 127 17.86 1.35 -12.62
N ALA A 128 17.86 0.28 -13.42
CA ALA A 128 17.84 0.36 -14.89
C ALA A 128 16.40 0.52 -15.44
N LEU A 129 15.38 0.43 -14.58
CA LEU A 129 14.01 0.65 -14.97
C LEU A 129 13.69 2.15 -15.03
N SER A 130 12.85 2.55 -15.99
CA SER A 130 12.23 3.88 -15.97
C SER A 130 11.29 4.01 -14.75
N LYS A 131 10.95 5.24 -14.36
CA LYS A 131 9.99 5.50 -13.26
C LYS A 131 8.66 4.77 -13.44
N GLY A 132 8.15 4.70 -14.68
CA GLY A 132 6.95 3.94 -15.00
C GLY A 132 7.13 2.44 -14.73
N TYR A 133 8.22 1.86 -15.19
CA TYR A 133 8.48 0.44 -14.94
C TYR A 133 8.79 0.12 -13.47
N GLN A 134 9.39 1.04 -12.71
CA GLN A 134 9.51 0.92 -11.25
C GLN A 134 8.13 0.88 -10.57
N SER A 135 7.18 1.68 -11.06
CA SER A 135 5.78 1.64 -10.57
C SER A 135 5.09 0.33 -10.95
N ILE A 136 5.31 -0.17 -12.16
CA ILE A 136 4.79 -1.49 -12.60
C ILE A 136 5.36 -2.60 -11.72
N PHE A 137 6.65 -2.60 -11.42
CA PHE A 137 7.25 -3.58 -10.50
C PHE A 137 6.59 -3.53 -9.12
N LYS A 138 6.43 -2.34 -8.53
CA LYS A 138 5.76 -2.17 -7.22
C LYS A 138 4.32 -2.70 -7.26
N LEU A 139 3.60 -2.41 -8.34
CA LEU A 139 2.23 -2.90 -8.54
C LEU A 139 2.20 -4.44 -8.67
N THR A 140 3.15 -5.02 -9.41
CA THR A 140 3.29 -6.47 -9.54
C THR A 140 3.46 -7.13 -8.18
N VAL A 141 4.34 -6.59 -7.34
CA VAL A 141 4.53 -7.07 -5.96
C VAL A 141 3.23 -7.00 -5.17
N ALA A 142 2.56 -5.83 -5.20
CA ALA A 142 1.31 -5.63 -4.46
C ALA A 142 0.23 -6.63 -4.86
N LEU A 143 0.02 -6.82 -6.17
CA LEU A 143 -1.01 -7.73 -6.70
C LEU A 143 -0.69 -9.21 -6.46
N SER A 144 0.58 -9.54 -6.20
CA SER A 144 1.03 -10.93 -5.98
C SER A 144 1.03 -11.34 -4.52
N LEU A 145 0.64 -10.45 -3.59
CA LEU A 145 0.42 -10.79 -2.19
C LEU A 145 -0.99 -11.33 -2.02
N HIS A 146 -1.12 -12.62 -1.67
CA HIS A 146 -2.42 -13.24 -1.41
C HIS A 146 -3.08 -12.69 -0.14
N GLY A 147 -4.40 -12.60 -0.15
CA GLY A 147 -5.21 -12.15 0.98
C GLY A 147 -5.45 -10.64 1.05
N MET A 148 -4.75 -9.86 0.23
CA MET A 148 -4.98 -8.40 0.14
C MET A 148 -6.05 -8.02 -0.88
N PHE A 149 -6.28 -8.86 -1.89
CA PHE A 149 -7.31 -8.63 -2.91
C PHE A 149 -8.21 -9.86 -3.00
N PRO A 150 -9.54 -9.69 -2.99
CA PRO A 150 -10.43 -10.79 -3.30
C PRO A 150 -10.13 -11.29 -4.72
N THR A 151 -9.99 -12.61 -4.87
CA THR A 151 -9.92 -13.30 -6.16
C THR A 151 -11.25 -13.21 -6.87
#